data_0fe7d37ed95ce4ffa4c700d3b38cf9d5
#
_entry.id   0fe7d37ed95ce4ffa4c700d3b38cf9d5
#
_cell.length_a   1.000
_cell.length_b   1.000
_cell.length_c   1.000
_cell.angle_alpha   90.00
_cell.angle_beta   90.00
_cell.angle_gamma   90.00
#
_symmetry.space_group_name_H-M   'P 1'
#
loop_
_entity.id
_entity.type
_entity.pdbx_description
1 polymer ?
#
loop_
_entity_poly.entity_id
_entity_poly.type
_entity_poly.pdbx_seq_one_letter_code
_entity_poly.pdbx_strand_id
1 'polypeptide(L)'
;MVLRPRLQPILAPFGARLDAHPALLLVHRFEGNDPIGWRQLPGHFVGPLHELEAGPCKNVPEARVFPLLRVIETVKIKMPEGPGIVACADLVGLHYGISGAFDLALHPNGTQQVAYQSGFACAQIAAQLDAGVASAGPVLQGLRQFGGKAPGGSFIRPKGFPSPRGCGAFYNRRVTNQLTQIDLHELWPQIQIWARELGLSQIGATGIDLSSAEPGLKAWLDAGFNGSMGYMQSHGMKRARPAELVPGTVSVITARMDYLPADTATDWVDRETARSGQPGEAVVSIYARGRDYHKVLRSRLQKLQDRIAEAIGPFGHRVFTDSAPVLEAELATRSGLGWRGKHTLVLSREAGSMFFLGELFVDFALPATPAVTSHCGQCTACMDLCPTQAIVGPYQLDARRCISYLTIEHAGPIDEALRPLIGNRIYGCDDCQLACPWNKYAQISDLPDWQARDGLAHASLLTLMDWTEAEFLRRTEGSAIRRIGHARWLRNLALAAGNALASGGMSVPERQALQQSLVRHAAHPDPVVQEQVAWSLAKA
;
A
#
# COMPACT_ATOMS: atom_id res chain seq x y z
N MET A 1 27.40 10.68 52.35
CA MET A 1 26.25 9.77 52.59
C MET A 1 25.83 9.27 51.23
N VAL A 2 26.36 8.11 50.84
CA VAL A 2 26.24 7.57 49.49
C VAL A 2 25.11 6.53 49.50
N LEU A 3 24.01 6.85 48.84
CA LEU A 3 22.91 5.92 48.62
C LEU A 3 23.28 4.99 47.44
N ARG A 4 23.51 3.73 47.76
CA ARG A 4 23.60 2.65 46.75
C ARG A 4 22.17 2.26 46.33
N PRO A 5 21.83 2.17 45.05
CA PRO A 5 20.60 1.55 44.63
C PRO A 5 20.69 0.03 44.80
N ARG A 6 19.75 -0.54 45.48
CA ARG A 6 19.54 -2.00 45.53
C ARG A 6 18.91 -2.44 44.22
N LEU A 7 19.66 -3.17 43.43
CA LEU A 7 19.12 -3.98 42.34
C LEU A 7 18.41 -5.19 42.93
N GLN A 8 17.10 -5.23 42.84
CA GLN A 8 16.33 -6.46 43.02
C GLN A 8 16.33 -7.24 41.71
N PRO A 9 16.57 -8.55 41.70
CA PRO A 9 16.49 -9.36 40.50
C PRO A 9 15.01 -9.65 40.20
N ILE A 10 14.55 -9.19 39.04
CA ILE A 10 13.30 -9.67 38.44
C ILE A 10 13.61 -11.02 37.78
N LEU A 11 13.55 -12.06 38.55
CA LEU A 11 13.59 -13.45 38.10
C LEU A 11 12.59 -14.23 38.90
N ALA A 12 11.38 -14.34 38.38
CA ALA A 12 10.46 -15.47 38.58
C ALA A 12 9.20 -15.22 37.70
N PRO A 13 8.52 -16.21 37.16
CA PRO A 13 8.76 -17.65 37.38
C PRO A 13 8.86 -18.43 36.05
N PHE A 14 10.00 -18.78 35.61
CA PHE A 14 10.16 -19.90 34.68
C PHE A 14 11.31 -20.77 35.19
N GLY A 15 10.93 -21.90 35.78
CA GLY A 15 11.86 -22.91 36.21
C GLY A 15 12.51 -23.66 35.05
N ALA A 16 13.41 -22.99 34.34
CA ALA A 16 14.32 -23.60 33.38
C ALA A 16 15.74 -23.47 33.89
N ARG A 17 16.40 -24.61 34.09
CA ARG A 17 17.81 -24.68 34.46
C ARG A 17 18.67 -23.99 33.42
N LEU A 18 19.54 -23.09 33.88
CA LEU A 18 20.46 -22.26 33.05
C LEU A 18 21.73 -23.04 32.64
N ASP A 19 21.63 -24.30 32.25
CA ASP A 19 22.80 -25.12 31.90
C ASP A 19 23.09 -25.21 30.39
N ALA A 20 22.38 -24.48 29.53
CA ALA A 20 22.43 -24.80 28.11
C ALA A 20 23.01 -23.75 27.16
N HIS A 21 23.27 -22.48 27.52
CA HIS A 21 23.83 -21.51 26.56
C HIS A 21 24.74 -20.45 27.20
N PRO A 22 26.07 -20.62 27.09
CA PRO A 22 27.04 -19.60 27.51
C PRO A 22 27.02 -18.32 26.67
N ALA A 23 26.38 -18.32 25.49
CA ALA A 23 26.32 -17.15 24.59
C ALA A 23 25.38 -16.04 25.09
N LEU A 24 24.37 -16.35 25.91
CA LEU A 24 23.42 -15.35 26.42
C LEU A 24 23.97 -14.52 27.59
N LEU A 25 24.98 -15.00 28.27
CA LEU A 25 25.62 -14.30 29.40
C LEU A 25 26.59 -13.19 28.95
N LEU A 26 27.00 -13.18 27.67
CA LEU A 26 27.93 -12.20 27.11
C LEU A 26 27.26 -10.90 26.64
N VAL A 27 25.97 -10.93 26.28
CA VAL A 27 25.23 -9.78 25.76
C VAL A 27 24.90 -8.74 26.84
N HIS A 28 24.84 -9.12 28.11
CA HIS A 28 24.52 -8.21 29.21
C HIS A 28 25.71 -7.50 29.87
N ARG A 29 26.93 -7.60 29.33
CA ARG A 29 28.13 -7.04 29.98
C ARG A 29 28.79 -5.86 29.27
N PHE A 30 28.22 -5.33 28.21
CA PHE A 30 28.82 -4.23 27.44
C PHE A 30 27.93 -2.98 27.41
N GLU A 31 27.85 -2.30 28.53
CA GLU A 31 27.57 -0.87 28.58
C GLU A 31 28.87 -0.16 29.03
N GLY A 32 29.60 0.40 28.08
CA GLY A 32 30.79 1.21 28.37
C GLY A 32 31.64 1.42 27.12
N ASN A 33 31.88 2.67 26.80
CA ASN A 33 32.76 3.16 25.73
C ASN A 33 34.25 3.00 26.08
N ASP A 34 34.75 1.77 26.20
CA ASP A 34 36.19 1.57 26.34
C ASP A 34 36.73 0.59 25.28
N PRO A 35 37.76 0.94 24.52
CA PRO A 35 38.36 0.08 23.51
C PRO A 35 39.32 -0.91 24.17
N ILE A 36 38.78 -1.93 24.84
CA ILE A 36 39.61 -3.02 25.38
C ILE A 36 39.49 -4.22 24.48
N GLY A 37 40.67 -4.63 23.99
CA GLY A 37 40.81 -5.78 23.11
C GLY A 37 40.18 -7.07 23.65
N TRP A 38 39.69 -7.86 22.76
CA TRP A 38 39.07 -9.14 23.01
C TRP A 38 40.03 -10.11 23.69
N ARG A 39 39.64 -10.67 24.79
CA ARG A 39 40.41 -11.70 25.49
C ARG A 39 40.02 -13.08 24.99
N GLN A 40 41.02 -13.87 24.78
CA GLN A 40 40.92 -15.28 24.41
C GLN A 40 40.27 -16.08 25.54
N LEU A 41 39.17 -16.75 25.27
CA LEU A 41 38.62 -17.79 26.10
C LEU A 41 39.08 -19.14 25.56
N PRO A 42 39.27 -20.16 26.39
CA PRO A 42 39.79 -21.44 25.94
C PRO A 42 38.87 -22.06 24.86
N GLY A 43 39.38 -22.18 23.64
CA GLY A 43 38.73 -22.85 22.53
C GLY A 43 38.01 -22.01 21.48
N HIS A 44 37.91 -20.66 21.63
CA HIS A 44 37.28 -19.81 20.63
C HIS A 44 38.03 -18.50 20.42
N PHE A 45 38.31 -18.16 19.15
CA PHE A 45 38.85 -16.86 18.73
C PHE A 45 37.70 -15.90 18.47
N VAL A 46 37.68 -14.76 19.16
CA VAL A 46 36.76 -13.65 18.91
C VAL A 46 37.59 -12.39 18.72
N GLY A 47 37.62 -11.87 17.50
CA GLY A 47 38.28 -10.61 17.14
C GLY A 47 37.28 -9.49 16.86
N PRO A 48 37.70 -8.23 16.83
CA PRO A 48 36.84 -7.11 16.47
C PRO A 48 36.43 -7.19 15.00
N LEU A 49 35.15 -6.91 14.73
CA LEU A 49 34.52 -7.00 13.41
C LEU A 49 35.21 -6.20 12.28
N HIS A 50 36.09 -5.26 12.61
CA HIS A 50 36.82 -4.44 11.61
C HIS A 50 38.04 -5.12 11.00
N GLU A 51 38.49 -6.26 11.53
CA GLU A 51 39.61 -7.02 10.94
C GLU A 51 39.16 -8.08 9.94
N LEU A 52 37.86 -8.15 9.65
CA LEU A 52 37.31 -8.91 8.53
C LEU A 52 37.31 -8.05 7.25
N GLU A 53 38.43 -7.44 6.91
CA GLU A 53 38.68 -7.07 5.53
C GLU A 53 38.81 -8.37 4.72
N ALA A 54 37.88 -8.52 3.78
CA ALA A 54 37.86 -9.61 2.86
C ALA A 54 39.19 -9.64 2.07
N GLY A 55 40.09 -10.51 2.49
CA GLY A 55 41.19 -10.89 1.64
C GLY A 55 40.65 -11.45 0.33
N PRO A 56 41.35 -11.27 -0.81
CA PRO A 56 40.84 -11.73 -2.10
C PRO A 56 40.61 -13.23 -2.04
N CYS A 57 39.35 -13.65 -2.24
CA CYS A 57 38.97 -15.03 -2.42
C CYS A 57 39.68 -15.57 -3.69
N LYS A 58 40.89 -16.08 -3.52
CA LYS A 58 41.53 -16.90 -4.51
C LYS A 58 40.93 -18.31 -4.36
N ASN A 59 40.35 -18.79 -5.47
CA ASN A 59 39.80 -20.12 -5.69
C ASN A 59 38.31 -20.31 -5.39
N VAL A 60 37.47 -19.60 -6.16
CA VAL A 60 36.15 -20.12 -6.54
C VAL A 60 36.22 -20.39 -8.05
N PRO A 61 35.96 -21.63 -8.53
CA PRO A 61 36.00 -21.92 -9.96
C PRO A 61 34.90 -21.12 -10.67
N GLU A 62 35.25 -20.35 -11.70
CA GLU A 62 34.39 -19.50 -12.53
C GLU A 62 33.25 -20.23 -13.27
N ALA A 63 33.06 -21.50 -13.06
CA ALA A 63 32.18 -22.34 -13.89
C ALA A 63 30.69 -22.34 -13.46
N ARG A 64 30.26 -21.65 -12.40
CA ARG A 64 28.86 -21.72 -11.93
C ARG A 64 28.02 -20.42 -12.04
N VAL A 65 28.58 -19.34 -12.55
CA VAL A 65 27.82 -18.05 -12.69
C VAL A 65 27.42 -17.79 -14.15
N PHE A 66 27.82 -18.61 -15.12
CA PHE A 66 27.71 -18.33 -16.55
C PHE A 66 26.53 -18.87 -17.34
N PRO A 67 25.52 -19.62 -16.85
CA PRO A 67 24.42 -20.02 -17.73
C PRO A 67 23.38 -18.94 -17.95
N LEU A 68 23.22 -17.98 -17.03
CA LEU A 68 22.13 -17.00 -17.12
C LEU A 68 22.44 -15.75 -17.96
N LEU A 69 23.70 -15.31 -17.99
CA LEU A 69 24.10 -14.12 -18.76
C LEU A 69 24.28 -14.39 -20.26
N ARG A 70 24.57 -15.63 -20.68
CA ARG A 70 24.73 -15.99 -22.11
C ARG A 70 23.39 -16.12 -22.87
N VAL A 71 22.28 -16.28 -22.17
CA VAL A 71 20.96 -16.40 -22.82
C VAL A 71 20.44 -15.01 -23.29
N ILE A 72 20.91 -13.92 -22.69
CA ILE A 72 20.43 -12.57 -23.04
C ILE A 72 21.15 -12.01 -24.27
N GLU A 73 22.37 -12.44 -24.57
CA GLU A 73 23.13 -11.92 -25.74
C GLU A 73 22.84 -12.63 -27.08
N THR A 74 22.18 -13.77 -27.08
CA THR A 74 22.02 -14.60 -28.31
C THR A 74 20.66 -14.43 -29.01
N VAL A 75 19.76 -13.57 -28.52
CA VAL A 75 18.49 -13.30 -29.22
C VAL A 75 18.56 -11.94 -29.91
N LYS A 76 19.48 -11.78 -30.85
CA LYS A 76 19.35 -10.76 -31.92
C LYS A 76 18.48 -11.36 -33.03
N ILE A 77 17.17 -11.21 -32.90
CA ILE A 77 16.23 -11.52 -33.97
C ILE A 77 16.35 -10.40 -35.00
N LYS A 78 16.92 -10.73 -36.16
CA LYS A 78 16.88 -9.87 -37.35
C LYS A 78 15.45 -9.87 -37.88
N MET A 79 14.75 -8.76 -37.72
CA MET A 79 13.39 -8.58 -38.21
C MET A 79 13.40 -8.28 -39.71
N PRO A 80 12.59 -8.92 -40.52
CA PRO A 80 12.36 -8.50 -41.92
C PRO A 80 11.39 -7.32 -41.97
N GLU A 81 11.67 -6.38 -42.83
CA GLU A 81 10.83 -5.17 -43.06
C GLU A 81 9.52 -5.56 -43.79
N GLY A 82 8.36 -5.32 -43.12
CA GLY A 82 7.05 -5.47 -43.72
C GLY A 82 5.89 -5.20 -42.74
N PRO A 83 4.78 -4.61 -43.16
CA PRO A 83 3.65 -4.33 -42.29
C PRO A 83 2.85 -5.61 -42.03
N GLY A 84 2.91 -6.15 -40.83
CA GLY A 84 2.16 -7.35 -40.44
C GLY A 84 2.68 -8.13 -39.20
N ILE A 85 3.75 -7.65 -38.56
CA ILE A 85 4.54 -8.45 -37.59
C ILE A 85 4.16 -8.20 -36.11
N VAL A 86 3.21 -7.35 -35.82
CA VAL A 86 2.77 -7.05 -34.44
C VAL A 86 2.15 -8.29 -33.76
N ALA A 87 1.59 -9.20 -34.51
CA ALA A 87 0.90 -10.38 -33.97
C ALA A 87 1.84 -11.51 -33.50
N CYS A 88 3.10 -11.55 -33.94
CA CYS A 88 4.02 -12.65 -33.57
C CYS A 88 4.81 -12.42 -32.27
N ALA A 89 5.06 -11.16 -31.91
CA ALA A 89 5.78 -10.84 -30.68
C ALA A 89 4.93 -11.12 -29.42
N ASP A 90 3.62 -10.83 -29.51
CA ASP A 90 2.67 -11.08 -28.40
C ASP A 90 2.43 -12.58 -28.14
N LEU A 91 2.52 -13.43 -29.17
CA LEU A 91 2.36 -14.88 -29.04
C LEU A 91 3.56 -15.54 -28.32
N VAL A 92 4.75 -15.01 -28.50
CA VAL A 92 5.97 -15.54 -27.85
C VAL A 92 6.01 -15.13 -26.37
N GLY A 93 5.57 -13.92 -26.03
CA GLY A 93 5.47 -13.47 -24.64
C GLY A 93 4.47 -14.29 -23.81
N LEU A 94 3.34 -14.67 -24.41
CA LEU A 94 2.31 -15.51 -23.76
C LEU A 94 2.75 -16.96 -23.54
N HIS A 95 3.65 -17.47 -24.38
CA HIS A 95 4.08 -18.87 -24.30
C HIS A 95 5.16 -19.11 -23.22
N TYR A 96 5.89 -18.06 -22.82
CA TYR A 96 7.00 -18.16 -21.86
C TYR A 96 6.78 -17.46 -20.53
N GLY A 97 5.58 -16.92 -20.28
CA GLY A 97 5.21 -16.36 -18.96
C GLY A 97 6.03 -15.13 -18.55
N ILE A 98 6.56 -14.36 -19.50
CA ILE A 98 7.34 -13.15 -19.22
C ILE A 98 6.37 -11.97 -19.10
N SER A 99 5.97 -11.64 -17.88
CA SER A 99 5.22 -10.42 -17.55
C SER A 99 6.20 -9.29 -17.20
N GLY A 100 6.63 -8.54 -18.20
CA GLY A 100 7.43 -7.32 -18.03
C GLY A 100 7.07 -6.33 -19.12
N ALA A 101 6.78 -5.09 -18.74
CA ALA A 101 6.54 -4.01 -19.67
C ALA A 101 7.80 -3.76 -20.51
N PHE A 102 7.70 -3.93 -21.82
CA PHE A 102 8.72 -3.50 -22.76
C PHE A 102 8.39 -2.08 -23.21
N ASP A 103 9.21 -1.10 -22.80
CA ASP A 103 9.27 0.21 -23.43
C ASP A 103 10.03 0.09 -24.76
N LEU A 104 9.30 0.09 -25.87
CA LEU A 104 9.88 0.20 -27.19
C LEU A 104 10.00 1.69 -27.54
N ALA A 105 11.20 2.24 -27.33
CA ALA A 105 11.56 3.54 -27.89
C ALA A 105 11.91 3.39 -29.38
N LEU A 106 11.02 3.83 -30.24
CA LEU A 106 11.31 4.02 -31.67
C LEU A 106 11.80 5.45 -31.88
N HIS A 107 13.03 5.62 -32.35
CA HIS A 107 13.63 6.89 -32.77
C HIS A 107 13.27 7.24 -34.22
N PRO A 108 13.46 8.49 -34.69
CA PRO A 108 12.40 9.31 -35.18
C PRO A 108 12.48 9.50 -36.70
N ASN A 109 11.38 9.29 -37.34
CA ASN A 109 10.94 10.14 -38.45
C ASN A 109 9.43 9.98 -38.59
N GLY A 110 8.74 10.83 -37.86
CA GLY A 110 7.36 11.24 -38.09
C GLY A 110 6.34 10.13 -38.15
N THR A 111 5.74 9.79 -37.02
CA THR A 111 4.28 9.57 -36.86
C THR A 111 3.95 9.03 -35.46
N GLN A 112 3.08 9.75 -34.81
CA GLN A 112 2.18 9.44 -33.67
C GLN A 112 2.59 8.38 -32.65
N GLN A 113 2.87 8.88 -31.42
CA GLN A 113 2.84 8.14 -30.16
C GLN A 113 1.45 7.53 -29.93
N VAL A 114 1.37 6.21 -29.84
CA VAL A 114 0.24 5.50 -29.24
C VAL A 114 0.72 4.95 -27.89
N ALA A 115 0.28 5.59 -26.81
CA ALA A 115 0.48 5.09 -25.46
C ALA A 115 -0.45 3.89 -25.22
N TYR A 116 0.11 2.71 -25.01
CA TYR A 116 -0.65 1.56 -24.53
C TYR A 116 -0.72 1.58 -23.00
N GLN A 117 -1.88 1.90 -22.48
CA GLN A 117 -2.25 1.59 -21.09
C GLN A 117 -2.91 0.22 -21.06
N SER A 118 -2.35 -0.65 -20.22
CA SER A 118 -2.92 -1.84 -19.60
C SER A 118 -3.21 -3.08 -20.44
N GLY A 119 -2.66 -4.21 -20.00
CA GLY A 119 -2.92 -5.57 -20.47
C GLY A 119 -4.36 -6.12 -20.28
N PHE A 120 -5.34 -5.23 -20.08
CA PHE A 120 -6.76 -5.61 -19.91
C PHE A 120 -7.51 -5.81 -21.24
N ALA A 121 -7.05 -5.20 -22.33
CA ALA A 121 -7.75 -5.30 -23.61
C ALA A 121 -7.57 -6.67 -24.29
N CYS A 122 -6.42 -7.31 -24.13
CA CYS A 122 -6.15 -8.58 -24.82
C CYS A 122 -6.92 -9.77 -24.22
N ALA A 123 -7.17 -9.78 -22.90
CA ALA A 123 -7.94 -10.86 -22.26
C ALA A 123 -9.44 -10.84 -22.64
N GLN A 124 -10.02 -9.67 -22.86
CA GLN A 124 -11.41 -9.55 -23.32
C GLN A 124 -11.61 -9.97 -24.77
N ILE A 125 -10.63 -9.72 -25.64
CA ILE A 125 -10.69 -10.14 -27.04
C ILE A 125 -10.55 -11.66 -27.17
N ALA A 126 -9.71 -12.29 -26.39
CA ALA A 126 -9.56 -13.75 -26.37
C ALA A 126 -10.84 -14.45 -25.86
N ALA A 127 -11.47 -13.93 -24.80
CA ALA A 127 -12.72 -14.50 -24.26
C ALA A 127 -13.93 -14.33 -25.21
N GLN A 128 -13.96 -13.31 -26.06
CA GLN A 128 -15.02 -13.11 -27.04
C GLN A 128 -14.85 -14.00 -28.28
N LEU A 129 -13.64 -14.39 -28.62
CA LEU A 129 -13.37 -15.29 -29.75
C LEU A 129 -13.69 -16.76 -29.41
N ASP A 130 -13.61 -17.16 -28.14
CA ASP A 130 -13.90 -18.53 -27.67
C ASP A 130 -15.40 -18.79 -27.44
N ALA A 131 -16.21 -17.75 -27.33
CA ALA A 131 -17.63 -17.89 -26.99
C ALA A 131 -18.57 -18.23 -28.16
N GLY A 132 -18.09 -18.36 -29.39
CA GLY A 132 -18.87 -18.84 -30.54
C GLY A 132 -20.19 -18.10 -30.80
N VAL A 133 -20.30 -16.82 -30.40
CA VAL A 133 -21.57 -16.09 -30.44
C VAL A 133 -21.67 -15.29 -31.73
N ALA A 134 -22.63 -15.66 -32.53
CA ALA A 134 -23.11 -14.91 -33.70
C ALA A 134 -23.84 -13.63 -33.24
N SER A 135 -23.12 -12.62 -32.82
CA SER A 135 -23.57 -11.22 -32.80
C SER A 135 -22.34 -10.32 -32.58
N ALA A 136 -21.55 -10.18 -33.63
CA ALA A 136 -20.48 -9.20 -33.64
C ALA A 136 -21.08 -7.80 -33.77
N GLY A 137 -21.22 -7.10 -32.67
CA GLY A 137 -21.46 -5.67 -32.62
C GLY A 137 -20.24 -4.87 -33.11
N PRO A 138 -20.20 -3.61 -32.95
CA PRO A 138 -19.54 -2.54 -33.72
C PRO A 138 -18.07 -2.70 -34.17
N VAL A 139 -17.33 -3.69 -33.68
CA VAL A 139 -15.89 -3.86 -33.99
C VAL A 139 -15.65 -4.29 -35.44
N LEU A 140 -16.59 -4.99 -36.08
CA LEU A 140 -16.49 -5.39 -37.49
C LEU A 140 -16.93 -4.30 -38.48
N GLN A 141 -17.64 -3.25 -38.04
CA GLN A 141 -18.00 -2.14 -38.88
C GLN A 141 -16.82 -1.20 -39.21
N GLY A 142 -15.85 -1.08 -38.28
CA GLY A 142 -14.65 -0.27 -38.50
C GLY A 142 -13.70 -0.82 -39.57
N LEU A 143 -13.70 -2.10 -39.81
CA LEU A 143 -12.84 -2.76 -40.81
C LEU A 143 -13.42 -2.77 -42.23
N ARG A 144 -14.71 -2.40 -42.41
CA ARG A 144 -15.34 -2.31 -43.75
C ARG A 144 -15.17 -0.95 -44.43
N GLN A 145 -14.62 0.04 -43.78
CA GLN A 145 -14.40 1.39 -44.37
C GLN A 145 -13.06 1.52 -45.10
N PHE A 146 -12.17 0.55 -45.02
CA PHE A 146 -10.99 0.51 -45.90
C PHE A 146 -11.25 -0.47 -47.04
N GLY A 147 -11.82 0.05 -48.11
CA GLY A 147 -12.25 -0.70 -49.29
C GLY A 147 -11.09 -1.35 -50.04
N GLY A 148 -11.06 -2.68 -50.04
CA GLY A 148 -10.25 -3.50 -50.90
C GLY A 148 -10.94 -4.85 -51.08
N LYS A 149 -11.45 -5.16 -52.28
CA LYS A 149 -11.98 -6.46 -52.66
C LYS A 149 -10.87 -7.51 -52.55
N ALA A 150 -11.03 -8.49 -51.69
CA ALA A 150 -10.21 -9.69 -51.69
C ALA A 150 -10.83 -10.77 -52.61
N PRO A 151 -10.04 -11.41 -53.50
CA PRO A 151 -10.50 -12.55 -54.28
C PRO A 151 -10.57 -13.81 -53.40
N GLY A 152 -11.55 -14.66 -53.69
CA GLY A 152 -11.83 -15.90 -52.96
C GLY A 152 -10.65 -16.86 -52.96
N GLY A 153 -10.18 -17.21 -51.75
CA GLY A 153 -9.21 -18.25 -51.50
C GLY A 153 -9.65 -19.11 -50.33
N SER A 154 -9.84 -20.41 -50.59
CA SER A 154 -10.16 -21.41 -49.59
C SER A 154 -9.01 -21.57 -48.58
N PHE A 155 -9.27 -21.39 -47.29
CA PHE A 155 -8.31 -21.68 -46.22
C PHE A 155 -8.08 -23.19 -46.10
N ILE A 156 -6.91 -23.66 -46.55
CA ILE A 156 -6.44 -25.03 -46.33
C ILE A 156 -5.88 -25.10 -44.88
N ARG A 157 -6.56 -25.84 -44.04
CA ARG A 157 -6.09 -26.12 -42.68
C ARG A 157 -4.86 -27.05 -42.70
N PRO A 158 -3.72 -26.71 -42.09
CA PRO A 158 -2.62 -27.64 -41.94
C PRO A 158 -3.04 -28.81 -41.06
N LYS A 159 -2.86 -30.03 -41.54
CA LYS A 159 -3.06 -31.28 -40.76
C LYS A 159 -1.97 -31.36 -39.70
N GLY A 160 -2.36 -31.38 -38.41
CA GLY A 160 -1.42 -31.71 -37.33
C GLY A 160 -1.53 -30.91 -36.02
N PHE A 161 -2.43 -29.95 -35.89
CA PHE A 161 -2.62 -29.28 -34.60
C PHE A 161 -3.76 -29.94 -33.79
N PRO A 162 -3.51 -30.33 -32.51
CA PRO A 162 -4.57 -30.84 -31.64
C PRO A 162 -5.57 -29.70 -31.31
N SER A 163 -6.85 -30.04 -31.26
CA SER A 163 -7.92 -29.09 -30.94
C SER A 163 -7.80 -28.56 -29.49
N PRO A 164 -8.19 -27.30 -29.22
CA PRO A 164 -8.06 -26.71 -27.88
C PRO A 164 -8.86 -27.38 -26.75
N ARG A 165 -9.68 -28.37 -27.07
CA ARG A 165 -10.57 -29.05 -26.08
C ARG A 165 -9.85 -29.95 -25.08
N GLY A 166 -8.55 -30.21 -25.23
CA GLY A 166 -7.76 -31.09 -24.36
C GLY A 166 -6.99 -30.40 -23.23
N CYS A 167 -6.63 -29.12 -23.38
CA CYS A 167 -5.73 -28.48 -22.42
C CYS A 167 -6.40 -27.99 -21.14
N GLY A 168 -7.68 -27.59 -21.18
CA GLY A 168 -8.37 -27.10 -19.99
C GLY A 168 -8.68 -28.18 -18.95
N ALA A 169 -8.94 -29.42 -19.40
CA ALA A 169 -9.28 -30.52 -18.51
C ALA A 169 -8.06 -31.13 -17.78
N PHE A 170 -6.87 -31.02 -18.36
CA PHE A 170 -5.63 -31.53 -17.73
C PHE A 170 -5.07 -30.59 -16.66
N TYR A 171 -5.25 -29.27 -16.81
CA TYR A 171 -4.74 -28.29 -15.84
C TYR A 171 -5.56 -28.32 -14.54
N ASN A 172 -6.89 -28.38 -14.63
CA ASN A 172 -7.75 -28.46 -13.45
C ASN A 172 -7.63 -29.80 -12.68
N ARG A 173 -7.33 -30.90 -13.37
CA ARG A 173 -7.27 -32.22 -12.72
C ARG A 173 -5.99 -32.42 -11.90
N ARG A 174 -4.85 -31.79 -12.25
CA ARG A 174 -3.63 -31.90 -11.47
C ARG A 174 -3.61 -31.00 -10.24
N VAL A 175 -4.15 -29.77 -10.37
CA VAL A 175 -4.17 -28.81 -9.25
C VAL A 175 -5.12 -29.28 -8.14
N THR A 176 -6.30 -29.78 -8.51
CA THR A 176 -7.24 -30.31 -7.50
C THR A 176 -6.73 -31.58 -6.81
N ASN A 177 -5.97 -32.44 -7.50
CA ASN A 177 -5.44 -33.66 -6.88
C ASN A 177 -4.21 -33.40 -5.97
N GLN A 178 -3.44 -32.32 -6.18
CA GLN A 178 -2.33 -31.98 -5.28
C GLN A 178 -2.83 -31.31 -3.99
N LEU A 179 -3.84 -30.46 -4.07
CA LEU A 179 -4.44 -29.82 -2.89
C LEU A 179 -5.14 -30.80 -1.94
N THR A 180 -5.61 -31.94 -2.44
CA THR A 180 -6.24 -32.99 -1.60
C THR A 180 -5.23 -33.80 -0.77
N GLN A 181 -3.93 -33.67 -1.00
CA GLN A 181 -2.88 -34.35 -0.22
C GLN A 181 -2.27 -33.46 0.88
N ILE A 182 -2.51 -32.13 0.83
CA ILE A 182 -1.96 -31.21 1.84
C ILE A 182 -3.09 -30.87 2.82
N ASP A 183 -2.87 -31.18 4.09
CA ASP A 183 -3.78 -30.73 5.14
C ASP A 183 -3.64 -29.20 5.31
N LEU A 184 -4.64 -28.46 4.80
CA LEU A 184 -4.68 -27.01 4.87
C LEU A 184 -4.77 -26.51 6.33
N HIS A 185 -5.20 -27.34 7.27
CA HIS A 185 -5.14 -27.03 8.69
C HIS A 185 -3.69 -27.02 9.22
N GLU A 186 -2.85 -27.91 8.73
CA GLU A 186 -1.42 -27.91 9.06
C GLU A 186 -0.66 -26.79 8.34
N LEU A 187 -1.08 -26.41 7.14
CA LEU A 187 -0.45 -25.33 6.37
C LEU A 187 -0.73 -23.94 6.97
N TRP A 188 -1.90 -23.70 7.54
CA TRP A 188 -2.30 -22.38 8.02
C TRP A 188 -1.35 -21.79 9.07
N PRO A 189 -0.92 -22.51 10.12
CA PRO A 189 0.09 -22.02 11.05
C PRO A 189 1.42 -21.65 10.37
N GLN A 190 1.81 -22.41 9.36
CA GLN A 190 3.03 -22.14 8.61
C GLN A 190 2.90 -20.86 7.75
N ILE A 191 1.75 -20.62 7.12
CA ILE A 191 1.46 -19.36 6.42
C ILE A 191 1.55 -18.17 7.38
N GLN A 192 1.05 -18.31 8.61
CA GLN A 192 1.16 -17.28 9.64
C GLN A 192 2.62 -17.00 10.05
N ILE A 193 3.47 -18.02 10.10
CA ILE A 193 4.91 -17.86 10.36
C ILE A 193 5.55 -17.08 9.20
N TRP A 194 5.33 -17.49 7.96
CA TRP A 194 5.86 -16.80 6.78
C TRP A 194 5.41 -15.34 6.69
N ALA A 195 4.16 -15.06 7.05
CA ALA A 195 3.63 -13.69 7.08
C ALA A 195 4.43 -12.82 8.07
N ARG A 196 4.68 -13.32 9.29
CA ARG A 196 5.48 -12.59 10.30
C ARG A 196 6.92 -12.36 9.84
N GLU A 197 7.57 -13.35 9.25
CA GLU A 197 8.92 -13.22 8.68
C GLU A 197 8.99 -12.17 7.55
N LEU A 198 7.88 -11.97 6.83
CA LEU A 198 7.74 -10.93 5.82
C LEU A 198 7.35 -9.57 6.42
N GLY A 199 7.23 -9.45 7.74
CA GLY A 199 6.88 -8.20 8.44
C GLY A 199 5.39 -7.86 8.35
N LEU A 200 4.52 -8.84 8.05
CA LEU A 200 3.08 -8.71 8.24
C LEU A 200 2.80 -9.01 9.72
N SER A 201 2.26 -8.05 10.46
CA SER A 201 2.10 -8.16 11.92
C SER A 201 1.12 -9.24 12.33
N GLN A 202 0.08 -9.43 11.52
CA GLN A 202 -0.94 -10.46 11.71
C GLN A 202 -1.62 -10.76 10.38
N ILE A 203 -2.05 -12.01 10.19
CA ILE A 203 -2.95 -12.40 9.11
C ILE A 203 -4.13 -13.18 9.66
N GLY A 204 -5.26 -13.10 8.98
CA GLY A 204 -6.44 -13.91 9.22
C GLY A 204 -7.09 -14.34 7.91
N ALA A 205 -7.91 -15.37 7.93
CA ALA A 205 -8.61 -15.87 6.77
C ALA A 205 -10.13 -15.84 6.96
N THR A 206 -10.86 -15.54 5.88
CA THR A 206 -12.32 -15.56 5.84
C THR A 206 -12.82 -16.11 4.50
N GLY A 207 -14.09 -16.52 4.46
CA GLY A 207 -14.79 -16.79 3.21
C GLY A 207 -15.14 -15.52 2.44
N ILE A 208 -15.87 -15.69 1.35
CA ILE A 208 -16.17 -14.65 0.35
C ILE A 208 -17.55 -13.98 0.51
N ASP A 209 -18.38 -14.45 1.43
CA ASP A 209 -19.72 -13.89 1.63
C ASP A 209 -19.65 -12.60 2.46
N LEU A 210 -19.80 -11.47 1.79
CA LEU A 210 -19.91 -10.14 2.39
C LEU A 210 -21.28 -9.51 2.16
N SER A 211 -22.31 -10.31 1.87
CA SER A 211 -23.66 -9.83 1.52
C SER A 211 -24.28 -8.93 2.60
N SER A 212 -23.97 -9.17 3.87
CA SER A 212 -24.45 -8.32 4.98
C SER A 212 -23.87 -6.90 4.97
N ALA A 213 -22.77 -6.63 4.26
CA ALA A 213 -22.20 -5.30 4.11
C ALA A 213 -22.81 -4.49 2.94
N GLU A 214 -23.49 -5.17 1.99
CA GLU A 214 -24.06 -4.49 0.80
C GLU A 214 -25.06 -3.38 1.13
N PRO A 215 -26.04 -3.57 2.05
CA PRO A 215 -26.99 -2.52 2.37
C PRO A 215 -26.30 -1.25 2.92
N GLY A 216 -25.28 -1.42 3.76
CA GLY A 216 -24.52 -0.30 4.32
C GLY A 216 -23.73 0.45 3.25
N LEU A 217 -23.06 -0.27 2.35
CA LEU A 217 -22.35 0.34 1.22
C LEU A 217 -23.31 1.10 0.30
N LYS A 218 -24.47 0.50 -0.02
CA LYS A 218 -25.48 1.14 -0.86
C LYS A 218 -26.02 2.41 -0.20
N ALA A 219 -26.40 2.37 1.06
CA ALA A 219 -26.92 3.52 1.79
C ALA A 219 -25.89 4.68 1.85
N TRP A 220 -24.60 4.35 2.03
CA TRP A 220 -23.52 5.34 2.03
C TRP A 220 -23.33 6.01 0.66
N LEU A 221 -23.42 5.23 -0.43
CA LEU A 221 -23.36 5.76 -1.80
C LEU A 221 -24.60 6.59 -2.15
N ASP A 222 -25.80 6.13 -1.78
CA ASP A 222 -27.06 6.84 -2.01
C ASP A 222 -27.11 8.19 -1.29
N ALA A 223 -26.48 8.29 -0.11
CA ALA A 223 -26.33 9.55 0.64
C ALA A 223 -25.27 10.50 0.02
N GLY A 224 -24.54 10.07 -1.01
CA GLY A 224 -23.45 10.83 -1.63
C GLY A 224 -22.26 11.07 -0.70
N PHE A 225 -22.11 10.25 0.33
CA PHE A 225 -21.03 10.39 1.32
C PHE A 225 -19.64 10.08 0.74
N ASN A 226 -19.56 9.48 -0.44
CA ASN A 226 -18.32 9.28 -1.19
C ASN A 226 -17.75 10.57 -1.81
N GLY A 227 -18.51 11.67 -1.84
CA GLY A 227 -18.06 12.92 -2.46
C GLY A 227 -17.64 12.71 -3.93
N SER A 228 -16.49 13.25 -4.32
CA SER A 228 -15.94 13.14 -5.69
C SER A 228 -15.24 11.81 -5.99
N MET A 229 -15.23 10.85 -5.06
CA MET A 229 -14.63 9.52 -5.28
C MET A 229 -15.54 8.63 -6.14
N GLY A 230 -15.64 8.96 -7.45
CA GLY A 230 -16.48 8.21 -8.41
C GLY A 230 -16.06 6.73 -8.55
N TYR A 231 -14.81 6.41 -8.26
CA TYR A 231 -14.33 5.03 -8.24
C TYR A 231 -15.02 4.16 -7.17
N MET A 232 -15.63 4.77 -6.14
CA MET A 232 -16.43 4.04 -5.16
C MET A 232 -17.72 3.48 -5.77
N GLN A 233 -18.27 4.16 -6.78
CA GLN A 233 -19.49 3.76 -7.49
C GLN A 233 -19.19 2.87 -8.71
N SER A 234 -18.04 3.07 -9.39
CA SER A 234 -17.74 2.51 -10.72
C SER A 234 -17.76 0.98 -10.79
N HIS A 235 -17.49 0.30 -9.68
CA HIS A 235 -17.51 -1.17 -9.58
C HIS A 235 -18.79 -1.72 -8.95
N GLY A 236 -19.73 -0.86 -8.56
CA GLY A 236 -20.98 -1.27 -7.93
C GLY A 236 -20.76 -2.22 -6.74
N MET A 237 -21.63 -3.22 -6.63
CA MET A 237 -21.56 -4.19 -5.53
C MET A 237 -20.42 -5.23 -5.65
N LYS A 238 -19.63 -5.24 -6.72
CA LYS A 238 -18.44 -6.10 -6.81
C LYS A 238 -17.46 -5.91 -5.64
N ARG A 239 -17.46 -4.70 -5.01
CA ARG A 239 -16.69 -4.44 -3.78
C ARG A 239 -17.05 -5.38 -2.64
N ALA A 240 -18.31 -5.78 -2.54
CA ALA A 240 -18.82 -6.70 -1.52
C ALA A 240 -18.90 -8.15 -2.02
N ARG A 241 -18.43 -8.44 -3.23
CA ARG A 241 -18.55 -9.74 -3.88
C ARG A 241 -17.21 -10.23 -4.42
N PRO A 242 -16.32 -10.73 -3.55
CA PRO A 242 -14.97 -11.16 -3.91
C PRO A 242 -14.91 -12.08 -5.13
N ALA A 243 -15.82 -13.06 -5.24
CA ALA A 243 -15.85 -14.00 -6.37
C ALA A 243 -16.33 -13.38 -7.69
N GLU A 244 -17.09 -12.28 -7.65
CA GLU A 244 -17.43 -11.52 -8.87
C GLU A 244 -16.26 -10.60 -9.28
N LEU A 245 -15.45 -10.13 -8.32
CA LEU A 245 -14.27 -9.33 -8.58
C LEU A 245 -13.14 -10.18 -9.16
N VAL A 246 -12.91 -11.36 -8.56
CA VAL A 246 -11.90 -12.33 -8.98
C VAL A 246 -12.58 -13.70 -9.07
N PRO A 247 -13.00 -14.13 -10.27
CA PRO A 247 -13.63 -15.43 -10.45
C PRO A 247 -12.76 -16.58 -9.93
N GLY A 248 -13.37 -17.54 -9.25
CA GLY A 248 -12.68 -18.68 -8.65
C GLY A 248 -12.19 -18.45 -7.21
N THR A 249 -12.32 -17.23 -6.66
CA THR A 249 -11.96 -16.99 -5.26
C THR A 249 -12.84 -17.80 -4.31
N VAL A 250 -12.22 -18.50 -3.38
CA VAL A 250 -12.87 -19.32 -2.33
C VAL A 250 -12.63 -18.74 -0.94
N SER A 251 -11.42 -18.26 -0.67
CA SER A 251 -11.07 -17.62 0.60
C SER A 251 -10.26 -16.34 0.40
N VAL A 252 -10.25 -15.50 1.42
CA VAL A 252 -9.44 -14.28 1.47
C VAL A 252 -8.57 -14.30 2.70
N ILE A 253 -7.26 -14.15 2.51
CA ILE A 253 -6.31 -13.85 3.58
C ILE A 253 -6.24 -12.33 3.68
N THR A 254 -6.60 -11.77 4.83
CA THR A 254 -6.35 -10.35 5.13
C THR A 254 -5.14 -10.21 6.01
N ALA A 255 -4.28 -9.27 5.70
CA ALA A 255 -3.05 -8.97 6.44
C ALA A 255 -3.12 -7.59 7.08
N ARG A 256 -2.58 -7.49 8.30
CA ARG A 256 -2.29 -6.26 9.01
C ARG A 256 -0.79 -6.01 9.02
N MET A 257 -0.38 -4.75 8.81
CA MET A 257 1.00 -4.31 8.89
C MET A 257 1.07 -3.02 9.69
N ASP A 258 1.62 -3.07 10.90
CA ASP A 258 1.77 -1.91 11.78
C ASP A 258 2.76 -0.91 11.19
N TYR A 259 2.50 0.41 11.35
CA TYR A 259 3.29 1.44 10.68
C TYR A 259 3.86 2.53 11.59
N LEU A 260 3.69 2.47 12.92
CA LEU A 260 4.41 3.42 13.76
C LEU A 260 5.91 3.17 13.67
N PRO A 261 6.72 4.22 13.35
CA PRO A 261 8.16 4.07 13.20
C PRO A 261 8.86 3.61 14.47
N ALA A 262 10.03 3.00 14.33
CA ALA A 262 10.81 2.47 15.46
C ALA A 262 11.25 3.54 16.49
N ASP A 263 11.38 4.79 16.06
CA ASP A 263 11.72 5.94 16.89
C ASP A 263 10.51 6.66 17.51
N THR A 264 9.32 6.05 17.43
CA THR A 264 8.09 6.60 18.01
C THR A 264 8.22 6.72 19.54
N ALA A 265 8.07 7.93 20.06
CA ALA A 265 8.15 8.21 21.50
C ALA A 265 6.93 7.62 22.24
N THR A 266 7.08 7.32 23.54
CA THR A 266 6.00 6.78 24.37
C THR A 266 4.82 7.74 24.52
N ASP A 267 5.06 9.04 24.43
CA ASP A 267 4.09 10.14 24.49
C ASP A 267 3.66 10.65 23.10
N TRP A 268 3.80 9.80 22.06
CA TRP A 268 3.55 10.18 20.67
C TRP A 268 2.14 10.75 20.42
N VAL A 269 1.12 10.24 21.10
CA VAL A 269 -0.26 10.74 20.97
C VAL A 269 -0.35 12.19 21.41
N ASP A 270 0.25 12.53 22.56
CA ASP A 270 0.27 13.90 23.10
C ASP A 270 1.06 14.84 22.19
N ARG A 271 2.21 14.39 21.69
CA ARG A 271 3.05 15.16 20.75
C ARG A 271 2.34 15.44 19.45
N GLU A 272 1.73 14.44 18.83
CA GLU A 272 1.00 14.62 17.56
C GLU A 272 -0.24 15.49 17.76
N THR A 273 -0.94 15.34 18.89
CA THR A 273 -2.06 16.20 19.26
C THR A 273 -1.62 17.65 19.44
N ALA A 274 -0.52 17.89 20.16
CA ALA A 274 0.03 19.23 20.36
C ALA A 274 0.43 19.88 19.03
N ARG A 275 1.08 19.14 18.13
CA ARG A 275 1.47 19.62 16.79
C ARG A 275 0.29 20.09 15.95
N SER A 276 -0.86 19.42 16.05
CA SER A 276 -2.06 19.80 15.29
C SER A 276 -2.63 21.18 15.67
N GLY A 277 -2.20 21.72 16.82
CA GLY A 277 -2.57 23.06 17.29
C GLY A 277 -1.46 24.11 17.15
N GLN A 278 -0.26 23.76 16.63
CA GLN A 278 0.86 24.71 16.57
C GLN A 278 0.86 25.51 15.26
N PRO A 279 0.70 26.85 15.31
CA PRO A 279 0.82 27.69 14.12
C PRO A 279 2.20 27.57 13.48
N GLY A 280 2.24 27.55 12.15
CA GLY A 280 3.50 27.46 11.40
C GLY A 280 4.02 26.03 11.17
N GLU A 281 3.57 25.03 11.95
CA GLU A 281 3.85 23.62 11.64
C GLU A 281 2.89 23.10 10.56
N ALA A 282 3.41 22.15 9.76
CA ALA A 282 2.65 21.40 8.79
C ALA A 282 2.44 19.95 9.28
N VAL A 283 1.21 19.51 9.37
CA VAL A 283 0.88 18.15 9.82
C VAL A 283 0.59 17.25 8.62
N VAL A 284 1.43 16.24 8.44
CA VAL A 284 1.23 15.10 7.55
C VAL A 284 0.81 13.91 8.40
N SER A 285 -0.25 13.20 8.02
CA SER A 285 -0.67 11.95 8.69
C SER A 285 0.49 10.95 8.77
N ILE A 286 0.62 10.29 9.91
CA ILE A 286 1.77 9.41 10.23
C ILE A 286 1.99 8.37 9.15
N TYR A 287 0.91 7.75 8.67
CA TYR A 287 0.97 6.68 7.66
C TYR A 287 1.66 7.08 6.35
N ALA A 288 1.66 8.38 6.03
CA ALA A 288 2.15 8.90 4.75
C ALA A 288 3.57 9.47 4.82
N ARG A 289 4.18 9.53 6.02
CA ARG A 289 5.52 10.13 6.20
C ARG A 289 6.64 9.25 5.66
N GLY A 290 6.43 7.92 5.58
CA GLY A 290 7.39 6.94 5.10
C GLY A 290 7.28 6.63 3.60
N ARG A 291 7.65 5.41 3.25
CA ARG A 291 7.50 4.87 1.90
C ARG A 291 6.03 4.61 1.56
N ASP A 292 5.75 4.57 0.26
CA ASP A 292 4.44 4.24 -0.29
C ASP A 292 4.01 2.82 0.15
N TYR A 293 3.08 2.76 1.11
CA TYR A 293 2.60 1.51 1.69
C TYR A 293 1.94 0.58 0.68
N HIS A 294 1.32 1.12 -0.38
CA HIS A 294 0.74 0.29 -1.44
C HIS A 294 1.80 -0.63 -2.06
N LYS A 295 3.00 -0.10 -2.31
CA LYS A 295 4.10 -0.86 -2.91
C LYS A 295 4.72 -1.83 -1.92
N VAL A 296 4.92 -1.37 -0.67
CA VAL A 296 5.55 -2.17 0.38
C VAL A 296 4.66 -3.38 0.71
N LEU A 297 3.39 -3.15 1.02
CA LEU A 297 2.46 -4.21 1.41
C LEU A 297 2.19 -5.18 0.26
N ARG A 298 1.95 -4.65 -0.96
CA ARG A 298 1.77 -5.49 -2.16
C ARG A 298 2.97 -6.42 -2.39
N SER A 299 4.20 -5.89 -2.28
CA SER A 299 5.42 -6.70 -2.45
C SER A 299 5.52 -7.82 -1.42
N ARG A 300 5.13 -7.56 -0.16
CA ARG A 300 5.17 -8.55 0.92
C ARG A 300 4.09 -9.61 0.77
N LEU A 301 2.89 -9.21 0.39
CA LEU A 301 1.80 -10.14 0.07
C LEU A 301 2.13 -11.02 -1.14
N GLN A 302 2.79 -10.46 -2.17
CA GLN A 302 3.26 -11.26 -3.30
C GLN A 302 4.29 -12.31 -2.86
N LYS A 303 5.26 -11.94 -2.01
CA LYS A 303 6.23 -12.89 -1.45
C LYS A 303 5.57 -13.96 -0.57
N LEU A 304 4.49 -13.61 0.13
CA LEU A 304 3.70 -14.60 0.88
C LEU A 304 3.04 -15.59 -0.06
N GLN A 305 2.44 -15.10 -1.14
CA GLN A 305 1.85 -15.93 -2.19
C GLN A 305 2.90 -16.86 -2.81
N ASP A 306 4.10 -16.34 -3.12
CA ASP A 306 5.19 -17.13 -3.70
C ASP A 306 5.56 -18.31 -2.77
N ARG A 307 5.71 -18.07 -1.46
CA ARG A 307 5.98 -19.13 -0.46
C ARG A 307 4.86 -20.16 -0.35
N ILE A 308 3.60 -19.71 -0.43
CA ILE A 308 2.46 -20.63 -0.46
C ILE A 308 2.54 -21.49 -1.73
N ALA A 309 2.80 -20.89 -2.89
CA ALA A 309 2.91 -21.62 -4.15
C ALA A 309 4.09 -22.60 -4.17
N GLU A 310 5.19 -22.29 -3.51
CA GLU A 310 6.32 -23.23 -3.33
C GLU A 310 5.91 -24.47 -2.53
N ALA A 311 5.01 -24.32 -1.54
CA ALA A 311 4.56 -25.39 -0.68
C ALA A 311 3.48 -26.28 -1.32
N ILE A 312 2.49 -25.68 -1.99
CA ILE A 312 1.31 -26.41 -2.48
C ILE A 312 1.22 -26.52 -4.01
N GLY A 313 2.15 -25.91 -4.73
CA GLY A 313 2.06 -25.75 -6.19
C GLY A 313 1.29 -24.50 -6.61
N PRO A 314 1.21 -24.23 -7.93
CA PRO A 314 0.51 -23.07 -8.47
C PRO A 314 -0.98 -23.08 -8.12
N PHE A 315 -1.52 -21.93 -7.73
CA PHE A 315 -2.94 -21.72 -7.41
C PHE A 315 -3.45 -20.37 -7.94
N GLY A 316 -4.77 -20.24 -8.11
CA GLY A 316 -5.40 -18.98 -8.51
C GLY A 316 -5.38 -17.99 -7.37
N HIS A 317 -4.82 -16.78 -7.63
CA HIS A 317 -4.68 -15.75 -6.60
C HIS A 317 -4.73 -14.34 -7.16
N ARG A 318 -5.02 -13.37 -6.27
CA ARG A 318 -4.87 -11.94 -6.53
C ARG A 318 -4.51 -11.18 -5.26
N VAL A 319 -3.47 -10.34 -5.34
CA VAL A 319 -3.08 -9.43 -4.26
C VAL A 319 -3.74 -8.07 -4.43
N PHE A 320 -4.29 -7.54 -3.34
CA PHE A 320 -4.89 -6.22 -3.26
C PHE A 320 -4.29 -5.40 -2.11
N THR A 321 -4.31 -4.08 -2.27
CA THR A 321 -3.91 -3.11 -1.26
C THR A 321 -4.58 -1.79 -1.58
N ASP A 322 -5.50 -1.31 -0.74
CA ASP A 322 -6.20 -0.02 -0.75
C ASP A 322 -6.85 0.36 -2.10
N SER A 323 -6.08 0.58 -3.14
CA SER A 323 -6.56 1.11 -4.44
C SER A 323 -7.49 0.18 -5.22
N ALA A 324 -7.87 -0.97 -4.68
CA ALA A 324 -8.74 -1.96 -5.29
C ALA A 324 -10.21 -1.79 -4.87
N PRO A 325 -11.18 -2.30 -5.67
CA PRO A 325 -12.58 -2.31 -5.28
C PRO A 325 -12.89 -3.44 -4.28
N VAL A 326 -12.30 -3.36 -3.10
CA VAL A 326 -12.40 -4.35 -2.00
C VAL A 326 -12.92 -3.66 -0.75
N LEU A 327 -13.72 -4.34 0.07
CA LEU A 327 -14.13 -3.90 1.40
C LEU A 327 -13.12 -4.39 2.44
N GLU A 328 -11.91 -3.82 2.44
CA GLU A 328 -10.78 -4.24 3.29
C GLU A 328 -11.13 -4.27 4.78
N ALA A 329 -11.80 -3.21 5.30
CA ALA A 329 -12.20 -3.16 6.70
C ALA A 329 -13.23 -4.26 7.08
N GLU A 330 -14.12 -4.62 6.17
CA GLU A 330 -15.07 -5.71 6.39
C GLU A 330 -14.36 -7.07 6.39
N LEU A 331 -13.48 -7.30 5.41
CA LEU A 331 -12.66 -8.51 5.35
C LEU A 331 -11.78 -8.67 6.58
N ALA A 332 -11.11 -7.60 7.01
CA ALA A 332 -10.27 -7.61 8.21
C ALA A 332 -11.06 -7.96 9.47
N THR A 333 -12.27 -7.43 9.60
CA THR A 333 -13.15 -7.74 10.74
C THR A 333 -13.57 -9.21 10.73
N ARG A 334 -13.93 -9.75 9.57
CA ARG A 334 -14.32 -11.16 9.42
C ARG A 334 -13.15 -12.12 9.54
N SER A 335 -11.96 -11.66 9.21
CA SER A 335 -10.70 -12.41 9.36
C SER A 335 -10.13 -12.36 10.78
N GLY A 336 -10.85 -11.80 11.75
CA GLY A 336 -10.41 -11.78 13.15
C GLY A 336 -9.23 -10.83 13.44
N LEU A 337 -8.91 -9.88 12.55
CA LEU A 337 -7.84 -8.89 12.79
C LEU A 337 -8.26 -7.80 13.78
N GLY A 338 -9.57 -7.67 14.03
CA GLY A 338 -10.12 -6.68 14.92
C GLY A 338 -11.61 -6.45 14.68
N TRP A 339 -12.10 -5.29 15.06
CA TRP A 339 -13.49 -4.87 14.83
C TRP A 339 -13.54 -3.51 14.15
N ARG A 340 -14.61 -3.23 13.45
CA ARG A 340 -14.83 -1.90 12.89
C ARG A 340 -15.12 -0.90 14.00
N GLY A 341 -14.28 0.12 14.12
CA GLY A 341 -14.46 1.21 15.07
C GLY A 341 -15.57 2.17 14.63
N LYS A 342 -16.12 2.98 15.57
CA LYS A 342 -17.12 4.01 15.24
C LYS A 342 -16.59 5.06 14.24
N HIS A 343 -15.26 5.25 14.16
CA HIS A 343 -14.58 6.08 13.17
C HIS A 343 -14.37 5.39 11.80
N THR A 344 -14.95 4.22 11.60
CA THR A 344 -14.92 3.38 10.39
C THR A 344 -13.62 2.60 10.11
N LEU A 345 -12.51 2.92 10.77
CA LEU A 345 -11.27 2.14 10.66
C LEU A 345 -11.37 0.85 11.49
N VAL A 346 -10.52 -0.13 11.16
CA VAL A 346 -10.40 -1.36 11.96
C VAL A 346 -9.58 -1.07 13.22
N LEU A 347 -10.05 -1.59 14.34
CA LEU A 347 -9.39 -1.55 15.65
C LEU A 347 -9.00 -2.95 16.08
N SER A 348 -7.77 -3.12 16.51
CA SER A 348 -7.29 -4.32 17.19
C SER A 348 -7.15 -4.06 18.69
N ARG A 349 -7.50 -5.06 19.50
CA ARG A 349 -7.31 -5.00 20.96
C ARG A 349 -5.83 -4.85 21.34
N GLU A 350 -4.95 -5.39 20.51
CA GLU A 350 -3.51 -5.52 20.77
C GLU A 350 -2.66 -4.50 20.02
N ALA A 351 -3.25 -3.79 19.03
CA ALA A 351 -2.49 -2.90 18.15
C ALA A 351 -3.22 -1.58 17.80
N GLY A 352 -4.33 -1.24 18.46
CA GLY A 352 -5.06 -0.02 18.12
C GLY A 352 -5.54 -0.02 16.67
N SER A 353 -5.28 1.06 15.94
CA SER A 353 -5.64 1.21 14.51
C SER A 353 -4.50 1.75 13.64
N MET A 354 -3.26 1.82 14.16
CA MET A 354 -2.12 2.38 13.43
C MET A 354 -1.46 1.31 12.56
N PHE A 355 -2.22 0.78 11.59
CA PHE A 355 -1.77 -0.28 10.68
C PHE A 355 -2.45 -0.18 9.30
N PHE A 356 -1.78 -0.73 8.30
CA PHE A 356 -2.31 -0.94 6.95
C PHE A 356 -2.99 -2.29 6.83
N LEU A 357 -3.91 -2.38 5.85
CA LEU A 357 -4.58 -3.61 5.46
C LEU A 357 -4.21 -3.97 4.01
N GLY A 358 -4.26 -5.27 3.71
CA GLY A 358 -4.14 -5.77 2.35
C GLY A 358 -4.59 -7.22 2.27
N GLU A 359 -4.96 -7.66 1.07
CA GLU A 359 -5.61 -8.94 0.86
C GLU A 359 -4.88 -9.80 -0.17
N LEU A 360 -4.94 -11.11 0.07
CA LEU A 360 -4.60 -12.14 -0.88
C LEU A 360 -5.83 -13.03 -1.07
N PHE A 361 -6.47 -12.90 -2.23
CA PHE A 361 -7.58 -13.76 -2.65
C PHE A 361 -7.01 -15.06 -3.19
N VAL A 362 -7.59 -16.20 -2.79
CA VAL A 362 -7.12 -17.53 -3.17
C VAL A 362 -8.28 -18.43 -3.62
N ASP A 363 -7.99 -19.41 -4.48
CA ASP A 363 -8.98 -20.33 -5.06
C ASP A 363 -9.12 -21.64 -4.25
N PHE A 364 -8.62 -21.68 -3.03
CA PHE A 364 -8.75 -22.81 -2.11
C PHE A 364 -9.33 -22.38 -0.76
N ALA A 365 -9.94 -23.35 -0.06
CA ALA A 365 -10.53 -23.10 1.26
C ALA A 365 -9.44 -23.05 2.34
N LEU A 366 -9.55 -22.06 3.22
CA LEU A 366 -8.71 -21.92 4.42
C LEU A 366 -9.60 -21.99 5.68
N PRO A 367 -9.05 -22.42 6.82
CA PRO A 367 -9.76 -22.34 8.09
C PRO A 367 -10.06 -20.89 8.43
N ALA A 368 -11.36 -20.57 8.60
CA ALA A 368 -11.78 -19.22 8.94
C ALA A 368 -11.27 -18.83 10.33
N THR A 369 -10.64 -17.67 10.43
CA THR A 369 -10.23 -17.09 11.71
C THR A 369 -11.46 -16.53 12.43
N PRO A 370 -11.69 -16.84 13.72
CA PRO A 370 -12.85 -16.32 14.45
C PRO A 370 -12.87 -14.79 14.49
N ALA A 371 -14.03 -14.20 14.21
CA ALA A 371 -14.23 -12.76 14.28
C ALA A 371 -14.12 -12.25 15.73
N VAL A 372 -13.62 -11.02 15.88
CA VAL A 372 -13.48 -10.34 17.18
C VAL A 372 -14.72 -9.49 17.45
N THR A 373 -15.21 -9.50 18.70
CA THR A 373 -16.34 -8.65 19.11
C THR A 373 -15.93 -7.19 19.21
N SER A 374 -16.90 -6.28 18.98
CA SER A 374 -16.66 -4.83 19.07
C SER A 374 -16.50 -4.40 20.54
N HIS A 375 -15.52 -3.52 20.78
CA HIS A 375 -15.23 -2.95 22.09
C HIS A 375 -15.34 -1.43 22.15
N CYS A 376 -16.01 -0.77 21.18
CA CYS A 376 -16.25 0.68 21.24
C CYS A 376 -17.23 1.10 22.35
N GLY A 377 -18.15 0.21 22.76
CA GLY A 377 -19.10 0.47 23.83
C GLY A 377 -19.84 1.82 23.71
N GLN A 378 -19.88 2.59 24.79
CA GLN A 378 -20.49 3.93 24.84
C GLN A 378 -19.53 5.06 24.41
N CYS A 379 -18.25 4.78 24.13
CA CYS A 379 -17.27 5.79 23.79
C CYS A 379 -17.65 6.53 22.50
N THR A 380 -17.56 7.88 22.52
CA THR A 380 -17.83 8.79 21.39
C THR A 380 -16.64 9.66 20.99
N ALA A 381 -15.49 9.50 21.65
CA ALA A 381 -14.33 10.39 21.53
C ALA A 381 -13.93 10.72 20.09
N CYS A 382 -13.91 9.73 19.19
CA CYS A 382 -13.55 9.95 17.79
C CYS A 382 -14.60 10.78 17.02
N MET A 383 -15.87 10.77 17.45
CA MET A 383 -16.94 11.59 16.86
C MET A 383 -16.87 13.01 17.42
N ASP A 384 -16.71 13.15 18.73
CA ASP A 384 -16.71 14.43 19.44
C ASP A 384 -15.48 15.28 19.07
N LEU A 385 -14.33 14.65 18.91
CA LEU A 385 -13.05 15.30 18.61
C LEU A 385 -12.76 15.45 17.10
N CYS A 386 -13.62 14.95 16.22
CA CYS A 386 -13.47 15.19 14.77
C CYS A 386 -13.67 16.67 14.45
N PRO A 387 -12.64 17.42 14.01
CA PRO A 387 -12.74 18.87 13.86
C PRO A 387 -13.85 19.31 12.91
N THR A 388 -14.10 18.54 11.87
CA THR A 388 -15.10 18.84 10.83
C THR A 388 -16.41 18.08 11.02
N GLN A 389 -16.55 17.31 12.11
CA GLN A 389 -17.73 16.48 12.37
C GLN A 389 -18.05 15.54 11.19
N ALA A 390 -17.01 14.96 10.59
CA ALA A 390 -17.14 14.06 9.44
C ALA A 390 -17.74 12.70 9.82
N ILE A 391 -17.58 12.26 11.07
CA ILE A 391 -18.18 11.03 11.59
C ILE A 391 -19.59 11.39 12.04
N VAL A 392 -20.55 11.29 11.13
CA VAL A 392 -21.94 11.74 11.29
C VAL A 392 -22.78 10.82 12.18
N GLY A 393 -22.27 9.67 12.53
CA GLY A 393 -22.85 8.70 13.43
C GLY A 393 -21.90 7.52 13.62
N PRO A 394 -22.17 6.63 14.59
CA PRO A 394 -21.36 5.42 14.77
C PRO A 394 -21.27 4.62 13.47
N TYR A 395 -20.05 4.36 13.02
CA TYR A 395 -19.77 3.59 11.80
C TYR A 395 -20.18 4.29 10.49
N GLN A 396 -20.47 5.59 10.53
CA GLN A 396 -20.87 6.38 9.36
C GLN A 396 -19.97 7.61 9.19
N LEU A 397 -19.30 7.70 8.04
CA LEU A 397 -18.42 8.80 7.68
C LEU A 397 -18.93 9.51 6.43
N ASP A 398 -19.16 10.81 6.51
CA ASP A 398 -19.32 11.67 5.33
C ASP A 398 -17.94 12.12 4.85
N ALA A 399 -17.45 11.53 3.77
CA ALA A 399 -16.13 11.86 3.25
C ALA A 399 -16.00 13.33 2.84
N ARG A 400 -17.09 13.98 2.41
CA ARG A 400 -17.08 15.40 1.98
C ARG A 400 -16.64 16.35 3.09
N ARG A 401 -16.74 15.92 4.34
CA ARG A 401 -16.31 16.65 5.53
C ARG A 401 -14.98 16.15 6.08
N CYS A 402 -14.54 14.94 5.71
CA CYS A 402 -13.33 14.33 6.25
C CYS A 402 -12.07 15.05 5.77
N ILE A 403 -11.22 15.50 6.69
CA ILE A 403 -9.96 16.19 6.36
C ILE A 403 -9.05 15.32 5.48
N SER A 404 -9.01 14.02 5.73
CA SER A 404 -8.24 13.09 4.89
C SER A 404 -8.72 13.11 3.43
N TYR A 405 -10.04 13.04 3.20
CA TYR A 405 -10.62 13.19 1.86
C TYR A 405 -10.34 14.57 1.27
N LEU A 406 -10.54 15.64 2.02
CA LEU A 406 -10.38 17.02 1.54
C LEU A 406 -8.95 17.32 1.11
N THR A 407 -7.96 16.75 1.80
CA THR A 407 -6.53 16.98 1.51
C THR A 407 -5.95 16.02 0.49
N ILE A 408 -6.57 14.87 0.25
CA ILE A 408 -6.04 13.81 -0.60
C ILE A 408 -6.87 13.60 -1.88
N GLU A 409 -8.19 13.40 -1.74
CA GLU A 409 -9.05 13.00 -2.87
C GLU A 409 -9.70 14.19 -3.57
N HIS A 410 -10.13 15.19 -2.79
CA HIS A 410 -10.83 16.35 -3.32
C HIS A 410 -9.87 17.29 -4.08
N ALA A 411 -10.13 17.49 -5.38
CA ALA A 411 -9.26 18.29 -6.25
C ALA A 411 -9.68 19.78 -6.31
N GLY A 412 -10.97 20.09 -6.05
CA GLY A 412 -11.51 21.43 -6.17
C GLY A 412 -11.23 22.34 -4.96
N PRO A 413 -11.84 23.53 -4.95
CA PRO A 413 -11.81 24.42 -3.79
C PRO A 413 -12.50 23.76 -2.59
N ILE A 414 -11.94 23.93 -1.41
CA ILE A 414 -12.52 23.45 -0.16
C ILE A 414 -13.56 24.48 0.32
N ASP A 415 -14.71 23.99 0.80
CA ASP A 415 -15.76 24.84 1.38
C ASP A 415 -15.16 25.75 2.46
N GLU A 416 -15.44 27.05 2.39
CA GLU A 416 -14.89 28.05 3.32
C GLU A 416 -15.23 27.76 4.78
N ALA A 417 -16.41 27.19 5.06
CA ALA A 417 -16.81 26.82 6.40
C ALA A 417 -15.94 25.71 7.01
N LEU A 418 -15.33 24.88 6.18
CA LEU A 418 -14.46 23.79 6.62
C LEU A 418 -12.98 24.21 6.77
N ARG A 419 -12.54 25.26 6.07
CA ARG A 419 -11.12 25.68 6.04
C ARG A 419 -10.54 25.94 7.44
N PRO A 420 -11.19 26.71 8.34
CA PRO A 420 -10.66 26.90 9.69
C PRO A 420 -10.54 25.60 10.49
N LEU A 421 -11.46 24.65 10.26
CA LEU A 421 -11.53 23.38 10.98
C LEU A 421 -10.42 22.39 10.57
N ILE A 422 -9.86 22.55 9.38
CA ILE A 422 -8.74 21.73 8.90
C ILE A 422 -7.45 22.04 9.67
N GLY A 423 -7.31 23.29 10.15
CA GLY A 423 -6.12 23.70 10.88
C GLY A 423 -4.85 23.65 10.01
N ASN A 424 -3.82 22.99 10.52
CA ASN A 424 -2.51 22.86 9.87
C ASN A 424 -2.29 21.47 9.20
N ARG A 425 -3.35 20.70 9.00
CA ARG A 425 -3.29 19.37 8.36
C ARG A 425 -3.23 19.53 6.85
N ILE A 426 -2.07 19.17 6.28
CA ILE A 426 -1.78 19.36 4.84
C ILE A 426 -1.94 18.08 4.01
N TYR A 427 -1.90 16.90 4.65
CA TYR A 427 -2.07 15.62 3.99
C TYR A 427 -2.58 14.56 4.98
N GLY A 428 -3.80 14.08 4.79
CA GLY A 428 -4.42 13.14 5.70
C GLY A 428 -4.81 13.77 7.04
N CYS A 429 -5.28 12.93 7.97
CA CYS A 429 -5.71 13.35 9.30
C CYS A 429 -5.73 12.13 10.23
N ASP A 430 -5.12 12.27 11.40
CA ASP A 430 -5.06 11.19 12.40
C ASP A 430 -5.95 11.48 13.62
N ASP A 431 -6.73 12.58 13.66
CA ASP A 431 -7.44 13.04 14.86
C ASP A 431 -8.37 11.97 15.46
N CYS A 432 -9.13 11.27 14.64
CA CYS A 432 -10.01 10.20 15.11
C CYS A 432 -9.23 8.99 15.67
N GLN A 433 -8.00 8.77 15.21
CA GLN A 433 -7.09 7.76 15.74
C GLN A 433 -6.41 8.25 17.02
N LEU A 434 -5.91 9.50 17.05
CA LEU A 434 -5.30 10.10 18.25
C LEU A 434 -6.29 10.16 19.41
N ALA A 435 -7.57 10.48 19.12
CA ALA A 435 -8.64 10.51 20.11
C ALA A 435 -9.04 9.11 20.63
N CYS A 436 -8.67 8.03 19.92
CA CYS A 436 -9.14 6.69 20.26
C CYS A 436 -8.33 6.08 21.41
N PRO A 437 -8.95 5.73 22.56
CA PRO A 437 -8.22 5.17 23.69
C PRO A 437 -7.58 3.81 23.40
N TRP A 438 -8.00 3.12 22.33
CA TRP A 438 -7.40 1.85 21.92
C TRP A 438 -6.01 2.06 21.31
N ASN A 439 -5.66 3.25 20.83
CA ASN A 439 -4.35 3.52 20.24
C ASN A 439 -3.20 3.62 21.26
N LYS A 440 -3.51 3.57 22.57
CA LYS A 440 -2.49 3.28 23.59
C LYS A 440 -1.82 1.90 23.41
N TYR A 441 -2.45 1.00 22.65
CA TYR A 441 -1.93 -0.33 22.32
C TYR A 441 -1.33 -0.40 20.90
N ALA A 442 -1.24 0.72 20.21
CA ALA A 442 -0.62 0.77 18.88
C ALA A 442 0.82 0.22 18.94
N GLN A 443 1.17 -0.59 17.95
CA GLN A 443 2.45 -1.28 17.91
C GLN A 443 3.47 -0.51 17.07
N ILE A 444 4.69 -0.48 17.56
CA ILE A 444 5.85 0.03 16.83
C ILE A 444 6.33 -1.03 15.85
N SER A 445 6.72 -0.60 14.67
CA SER A 445 7.24 -1.46 13.61
C SER A 445 8.74 -1.23 13.42
N ASP A 446 9.52 -2.30 13.41
CA ASP A 446 10.96 -2.26 13.12
C ASP A 446 11.27 -2.10 11.61
N LEU A 447 10.25 -2.01 10.77
CA LEU A 447 10.43 -1.87 9.33
C LEU A 447 10.94 -0.46 8.99
N PRO A 448 12.12 -0.35 8.32
CA PRO A 448 12.69 0.95 7.94
C PRO A 448 11.84 1.69 6.91
N ASP A 449 10.89 1.00 6.29
CA ASP A 449 9.96 1.57 5.32
C ASP A 449 9.09 2.69 5.91
N TRP A 450 8.87 2.70 7.23
CA TRP A 450 7.98 3.66 7.92
C TRP A 450 8.69 4.87 8.50
N GLN A 451 10.02 4.90 8.48
CA GLN A 451 10.77 6.07 8.92
C GLN A 451 10.38 7.32 8.13
N ALA A 452 10.16 8.41 8.86
CA ALA A 452 9.75 9.67 8.24
C ALA A 452 10.84 10.20 7.31
N ARG A 453 10.42 10.60 6.11
CA ARG A 453 11.30 11.07 5.04
C ARG A 453 11.30 12.59 4.97
N ASP A 454 12.41 13.16 4.52
CA ASP A 454 12.52 14.57 4.16
C ASP A 454 11.98 15.58 5.19
N GLY A 455 12.06 15.22 6.47
CA GLY A 455 11.60 16.07 7.56
C GLY A 455 10.08 16.12 7.73
N LEU A 456 9.30 15.26 7.05
CA LEU A 456 7.83 15.26 7.11
C LEU A 456 7.27 15.01 8.53
N ALA A 457 8.07 14.49 9.47
CA ALA A 457 7.67 14.37 10.87
C ALA A 457 7.59 15.72 11.58
N HIS A 458 8.41 16.71 11.20
CA HIS A 458 8.52 18.02 11.84
C HIS A 458 8.74 19.12 10.80
N ALA A 459 7.83 19.22 9.84
CA ALA A 459 7.94 20.19 8.77
C ALA A 459 7.30 21.53 9.13
N SER A 460 7.97 22.65 8.81
CA SER A 460 7.33 23.96 8.84
C SER A 460 6.58 24.24 7.53
N LEU A 461 5.49 25.00 7.62
CA LEU A 461 4.73 25.47 6.46
C LEU A 461 5.63 26.20 5.48
N LEU A 462 6.52 27.08 5.98
CA LEU A 462 7.47 27.84 5.15
C LEU A 462 8.38 26.92 4.34
N THR A 463 8.99 25.95 4.99
CA THR A 463 9.90 25.02 4.32
C THR A 463 9.21 24.24 3.20
N LEU A 464 7.97 23.81 3.44
CA LEU A 464 7.23 23.01 2.46
C LEU A 464 6.64 23.86 1.32
N MET A 465 6.28 25.11 1.59
CA MET A 465 5.83 26.06 0.57
C MET A 465 6.94 26.49 -0.38
N ASP A 466 8.19 26.41 0.03
CA ASP A 466 9.34 26.71 -0.83
C ASP A 466 9.71 25.56 -1.80
N TRP A 467 9.08 24.39 -1.66
CA TRP A 467 9.31 23.31 -2.62
C TRP A 467 8.73 23.68 -3.99
N THR A 468 9.59 23.77 -4.99
CA THR A 468 9.17 23.82 -6.39
C THR A 468 8.51 22.49 -6.80
N GLU A 469 7.82 22.46 -7.93
CA GLU A 469 7.25 21.22 -8.45
C GLU A 469 8.32 20.14 -8.65
N ALA A 470 9.50 20.50 -9.15
CA ALA A 470 10.63 19.57 -9.31
C ALA A 470 11.10 19.01 -7.97
N GLU A 471 11.18 19.87 -6.94
CA GLU A 471 11.55 19.48 -5.58
C GLU A 471 10.49 18.59 -4.96
N PHE A 472 9.22 18.93 -5.08
CA PHE A 472 8.10 18.09 -4.63
C PHE A 472 8.17 16.70 -5.27
N LEU A 473 8.32 16.61 -6.59
CA LEU A 473 8.42 15.34 -7.30
C LEU A 473 9.62 14.51 -6.86
N ARG A 474 10.76 15.15 -6.63
CA ARG A 474 11.98 14.49 -6.15
C ARG A 474 11.82 13.95 -4.74
N ARG A 475 11.32 14.79 -3.79
CA ARG A 475 11.20 14.42 -2.37
C ARG A 475 10.07 13.41 -2.12
N THR A 476 9.01 13.45 -2.92
CA THR A 476 7.87 12.53 -2.80
C THR A 476 8.01 11.27 -3.66
N GLU A 477 9.17 11.04 -4.29
CA GLU A 477 9.41 9.81 -5.04
C GLU A 477 9.28 8.58 -4.11
N GLY A 478 8.41 7.62 -4.49
CA GLY A 478 8.11 6.44 -3.68
C GLY A 478 7.36 6.74 -2.38
N SER A 479 6.70 7.89 -2.27
CA SER A 479 5.77 8.25 -1.20
C SER A 479 4.33 8.28 -1.71
N ALA A 480 3.37 7.96 -0.84
CA ALA A 480 1.94 8.08 -1.12
C ALA A 480 1.50 9.54 -1.42
N ILE A 481 2.25 10.53 -0.92
CA ILE A 481 1.97 11.97 -1.11
C ILE A 481 2.05 12.37 -2.59
N ARG A 482 2.95 11.74 -3.37
CA ARG A 482 3.20 12.11 -4.77
C ARG A 482 1.94 12.13 -5.63
N ARG A 483 0.96 11.29 -5.32
CA ARG A 483 -0.27 11.12 -6.12
C ARG A 483 -1.17 12.36 -6.18
N ILE A 484 -1.07 13.26 -5.19
CA ILE A 484 -1.92 14.46 -5.20
C ILE A 484 -1.43 15.56 -6.14
N GLY A 485 -0.16 15.50 -6.55
CA GLY A 485 0.47 16.53 -7.38
C GLY A 485 0.82 17.81 -6.60
N HIS A 486 1.69 18.64 -7.19
CA HIS A 486 2.21 19.85 -6.55
C HIS A 486 1.13 20.92 -6.33
N ALA A 487 0.20 21.10 -7.27
CA ALA A 487 -0.86 22.11 -7.14
C ALA A 487 -1.75 21.85 -5.91
N ARG A 488 -2.20 20.59 -5.71
CA ARG A 488 -3.01 20.25 -4.53
C ARG A 488 -2.19 20.32 -3.24
N TRP A 489 -0.91 19.96 -3.29
CA TRP A 489 0.02 20.16 -2.17
C TRP A 489 0.09 21.64 -1.76
N LEU A 490 0.29 22.56 -2.72
CA LEU A 490 0.30 24.00 -2.47
C LEU A 490 -1.03 24.53 -1.97
N ARG A 491 -2.17 24.05 -2.53
CA ARG A 491 -3.51 24.41 -2.01
C ARG A 491 -3.62 24.08 -0.52
N ASN A 492 -3.22 22.89 -0.12
CA ASN A 492 -3.30 22.45 1.27
C ASN A 492 -2.37 23.27 2.20
N LEU A 493 -1.17 23.55 1.75
CA LEU A 493 -0.22 24.40 2.45
C LEU A 493 -0.73 25.84 2.59
N ALA A 494 -1.28 26.41 1.51
CA ALA A 494 -1.85 27.75 1.55
C ALA A 494 -3.00 27.84 2.56
N LEU A 495 -3.88 26.81 2.59
CA LEU A 495 -4.97 26.74 3.56
C LEU A 495 -4.43 26.73 5.00
N ALA A 496 -3.46 25.89 5.29
CA ALA A 496 -2.83 25.79 6.60
C ALA A 496 -2.13 27.11 7.00
N ALA A 497 -1.50 27.79 6.03
CA ALA A 497 -0.89 29.08 6.21
C ALA A 497 -1.93 30.16 6.58
N GLY A 498 -3.08 30.18 5.91
CA GLY A 498 -4.18 31.07 6.26
C GLY A 498 -4.70 30.87 7.69
N ASN A 499 -4.84 29.60 8.10
CA ASN A 499 -5.22 29.25 9.48
C ASN A 499 -4.15 29.69 10.50
N ALA A 500 -2.86 29.52 10.18
CA ALA A 500 -1.77 29.98 11.03
C ALA A 500 -1.77 31.51 11.18
N LEU A 501 -2.00 32.25 10.10
CA LEU A 501 -2.11 33.70 10.12
C LEU A 501 -3.30 34.19 10.97
N ALA A 502 -4.42 33.48 10.95
CA ALA A 502 -5.61 33.79 11.74
C ALA A 502 -5.45 33.49 13.23
N SER A 503 -4.56 32.58 13.63
CA SER A 503 -4.47 32.07 15.01
C SER A 503 -3.85 33.04 16.02
N GLY A 504 -3.07 34.04 15.57
CA GLY A 504 -2.36 34.99 16.43
C GLY A 504 -1.16 34.45 17.22
N GLY A 505 -0.85 33.14 17.07
CA GLY A 505 0.22 32.48 17.85
C GLY A 505 1.63 32.57 17.25
N MET A 506 1.82 33.30 16.15
CA MET A 506 3.11 33.43 15.45
C MET A 506 3.80 34.74 15.84
N SER A 507 5.14 34.72 15.87
CA SER A 507 5.94 35.93 15.96
C SER A 507 5.78 36.82 14.71
N VAL A 508 6.02 38.13 14.85
CA VAL A 508 5.92 39.07 13.72
C VAL A 508 6.80 38.66 12.52
N PRO A 509 8.06 38.27 12.70
CA PRO A 509 8.89 37.81 11.59
C PRO A 509 8.36 36.57 10.88
N GLU A 510 7.89 35.56 11.63
CA GLU A 510 7.30 34.34 11.06
C GLU A 510 6.04 34.63 10.26
N ARG A 511 5.17 35.49 10.81
CA ARG A 511 3.94 35.94 10.14
C ARG A 511 4.28 36.62 8.81
N GLN A 512 5.23 37.57 8.81
CA GLN A 512 5.67 38.26 7.61
C GLN A 512 6.28 37.30 6.56
N ALA A 513 7.11 36.35 6.99
CA ALA A 513 7.69 35.35 6.10
C ALA A 513 6.61 34.48 5.45
N LEU A 514 5.59 34.06 6.21
CA LEU A 514 4.48 33.27 5.71
C LEU A 514 3.60 34.03 4.72
N GLN A 515 3.33 35.32 5.00
CA GLN A 515 2.62 36.21 4.06
C GLN A 515 3.39 36.37 2.75
N GLN A 516 4.71 36.63 2.81
CA GLN A 516 5.56 36.73 1.62
C GLN A 516 5.58 35.44 0.82
N SER A 517 5.59 34.30 1.49
CA SER A 517 5.50 33.00 0.83
C SER A 517 4.18 32.82 0.08
N LEU A 518 3.05 33.16 0.71
CA LEU A 518 1.74 33.14 0.04
C LEU A 518 1.71 34.09 -1.18
N VAL A 519 2.24 35.30 -1.05
CA VAL A 519 2.29 36.28 -2.17
C VAL A 519 3.03 35.72 -3.37
N ARG A 520 4.12 34.97 -3.18
CA ARG A 520 4.84 34.31 -4.29
C ARG A 520 3.96 33.35 -5.09
N HIS A 521 2.93 32.78 -4.48
CA HIS A 521 2.00 31.84 -5.10
C HIS A 521 0.68 32.49 -5.58
N ALA A 522 0.48 33.80 -5.41
CA ALA A 522 -0.75 34.49 -5.78
C ALA A 522 -1.08 34.44 -7.27
N ALA A 523 -0.07 34.33 -8.12
CA ALA A 523 -0.19 34.19 -9.58
C ALA A 523 0.04 32.74 -10.07
N HIS A 524 -0.20 31.73 -9.22
CA HIS A 524 -0.04 30.32 -9.59
C HIS A 524 -0.97 29.96 -10.77
N PRO A 525 -0.54 29.14 -11.76
CA PRO A 525 -1.35 28.82 -12.94
C PRO A 525 -2.65 28.05 -12.63
N ASP A 526 -2.72 27.32 -11.51
CA ASP A 526 -3.92 26.60 -11.08
C ASP A 526 -4.86 27.55 -10.34
N PRO A 527 -6.11 27.75 -10.82
CA PRO A 527 -7.08 28.67 -10.23
C PRO A 527 -7.53 28.28 -8.81
N VAL A 528 -7.48 26.98 -8.45
CA VAL A 528 -7.82 26.52 -7.10
C VAL A 528 -6.74 26.94 -6.10
N VAL A 529 -5.48 26.94 -6.52
CA VAL A 529 -4.37 27.46 -5.71
C VAL A 529 -4.48 28.96 -5.56
N GLN A 530 -4.77 29.72 -6.64
CA GLN A 530 -4.97 31.17 -6.58
C GLN A 530 -6.08 31.56 -5.59
N GLU A 531 -7.22 30.90 -5.70
CA GLU A 531 -8.38 31.14 -4.82
C GLU A 531 -8.02 30.87 -3.35
N GLN A 532 -7.35 29.75 -3.10
CA GLN A 532 -6.95 29.40 -1.73
C GLN A 532 -5.91 30.39 -1.16
N VAL A 533 -4.95 30.82 -1.96
CA VAL A 533 -3.95 31.84 -1.57
C VAL A 533 -4.65 33.17 -1.25
N ALA A 534 -5.59 33.60 -2.09
CA ALA A 534 -6.35 34.83 -1.86
C ALA A 534 -7.13 34.78 -0.53
N TRP A 535 -7.82 33.67 -0.26
CA TRP A 535 -8.50 33.44 1.02
C TRP A 535 -7.53 33.50 2.20
N SER A 536 -6.35 32.92 2.05
CA SER A 536 -5.35 32.85 3.12
C SER A 536 -4.72 34.21 3.41
N LEU A 537 -4.44 35.02 2.38
CA LEU A 537 -3.96 36.40 2.52
C LEU A 537 -4.99 37.31 3.18
N ALA A 538 -6.27 37.06 2.97
CA ALA A 538 -7.33 37.81 3.66
C ALA A 538 -7.43 37.53 5.18
N LYS A 539 -6.67 36.54 5.70
CA LYS A 539 -6.54 36.23 7.14
C LYS A 539 -5.31 36.86 7.78
N ALA A 540 -4.50 37.54 7.01
CA ALA A 540 -3.21 38.10 7.41
C ALA A 540 -3.32 39.35 8.30
#